data_4b3173bb4431d5f2db82e5607906402b
#
_entry.id   4b3173bb4431d5f2db82e5607906402b
#
_cell.length_a   1.000
_cell.length_b   1.000
_cell.length_c   1.000
_cell.angle_alpha   90.00
_cell.angle_beta   90.00
_cell.angle_gamma   90.00
#
_symmetry.space_group_name_H-M   'P 1'
#
loop_
_entity.id
_entity.type
_entity.pdbx_description
1 polymer ?
#
loop_
_entity_poly.entity_id
_entity_poly.type
_entity_poly.pdbx_seq_one_letter_code
_entity_poly.pdbx_strand_id
1 'polypeptide(L)'
;FIHDSLYPSEKEDISKAASFIHHFDQLLYQVNTLNESNVIIFTNNVEESVKHLRAFKLSIIERHLTSEMKIHLTPTFINHMVNELEEYLLILSYLKQGKTPPIFHELHHHLIWLVDASGHAGAINDRLDGVEKRLKEKSSTFTKHFEQFYLKAVELAGYLRTNIHKFPALK
;
A
#
# COMPACT_ATOMS: atom_id res chain seq x y z
N PHE A 1 6.54 2.78 9.67
CA PHE A 1 6.29 1.34 9.87
C PHE A 1 7.55 0.51 9.69
N ILE A 2 8.12 0.38 8.45
CA ILE A 2 9.30 -0.48 8.21
C ILE A 2 10.45 -0.12 9.14
N HIS A 3 10.86 1.16 9.19
CA HIS A 3 11.93 1.65 10.06
C HIS A 3 11.80 1.16 11.51
N ASP A 4 10.60 1.30 12.09
CA ASP A 4 10.36 1.00 13.51
C ASP A 4 10.08 -0.50 13.76
N SER A 5 9.96 -1.28 12.70
CA SER A 5 9.68 -2.72 12.76
C SER A 5 10.93 -3.58 12.50
N LEU A 6 12.01 -2.99 12.02
CA LEU A 6 13.29 -3.68 11.83
C LEU A 6 13.95 -4.02 13.17
N TYR A 7 14.57 -5.19 13.25
CA TYR A 7 15.39 -5.52 14.42
C TYR A 7 16.64 -4.63 14.48
N PRO A 8 17.16 -4.34 15.67
CA PRO A 8 18.36 -3.49 15.84
C PRO A 8 19.62 -4.01 15.14
N SER A 9 19.64 -5.29 14.75
CA SER A 9 20.72 -5.89 13.94
C SER A 9 20.75 -5.35 12.51
N GLU A 10 19.58 -4.95 11.96
CA GLU A 10 19.40 -4.55 10.56
C GLU A 10 19.78 -3.08 10.35
N LYS A 11 20.99 -2.69 10.75
CA LYS A 11 21.42 -1.27 10.80
C LYS A 11 21.40 -0.57 9.43
N GLU A 12 21.79 -1.27 8.38
CA GLU A 12 21.81 -0.72 7.02
C GLU A 12 20.39 -0.45 6.52
N ASP A 13 19.46 -1.38 6.77
CA ASP A 13 18.06 -1.22 6.38
C ASP A 13 17.36 -0.14 7.20
N ILE A 14 17.66 -0.02 8.49
CA ILE A 14 17.19 1.07 9.35
C ILE A 14 17.65 2.42 8.78
N SER A 15 18.94 2.54 8.45
CA SER A 15 19.49 3.77 7.87
C SER A 15 18.85 4.08 6.51
N LYS A 16 18.65 3.07 5.68
CA LYS A 16 18.00 3.22 4.37
C LYS A 16 16.53 3.61 4.50
N ALA A 17 15.80 3.01 5.43
CA ALA A 17 14.43 3.39 5.73
C ALA A 17 14.33 4.85 6.22
N ALA A 18 15.23 5.28 7.09
CA ALA A 18 15.31 6.66 7.57
C ALA A 18 15.60 7.64 6.42
N SER A 19 16.49 7.28 5.48
CA SER A 19 16.78 8.11 4.32
C SER A 19 15.57 8.28 3.40
N PHE A 20 14.74 7.23 3.23
CA PHE A 20 13.47 7.35 2.50
C PHE A 20 12.50 8.29 3.20
N ILE A 21 12.35 8.20 4.53
CA ILE A 21 11.47 9.10 5.29
C ILE A 21 11.88 10.55 5.01
N HIS A 22 13.16 10.89 5.23
CA HIS A 22 13.67 12.24 5.01
C HIS A 22 13.46 12.69 3.55
N HIS A 23 13.74 11.82 2.58
CA HIS A 23 13.58 12.15 1.17
C HIS A 23 12.12 12.45 0.80
N PHE A 24 11.16 11.62 1.25
CA PHE A 24 9.74 11.85 0.99
C PHE A 24 9.19 13.07 1.74
N ASP A 25 9.69 13.39 2.92
CA ASP A 25 9.36 14.65 3.63
C ASP A 25 9.80 15.86 2.80
N GLN A 26 10.99 15.80 2.18
CA GLN A 26 11.46 16.87 1.28
C GLN A 26 10.57 16.99 0.02
N LEU A 27 10.18 15.88 -0.58
CA LEU A 27 9.25 15.89 -1.73
C LEU A 27 7.90 16.47 -1.34
N LEU A 28 7.36 16.10 -0.18
CA LEU A 28 6.10 16.65 0.35
C LEU A 28 6.18 18.16 0.55
N TYR A 29 7.29 18.66 1.08
CA TYR A 29 7.50 20.12 1.23
C TYR A 29 7.49 20.83 -0.13
N GLN A 30 8.11 20.25 -1.17
CA GLN A 30 8.17 20.81 -2.52
C GLN A 30 6.79 20.90 -3.18
N VAL A 31 5.81 20.09 -2.80
CA VAL A 31 4.44 20.14 -3.37
C VAL A 31 3.84 21.54 -3.28
N ASN A 32 4.15 22.30 -2.21
CA ASN A 32 3.63 23.66 -2.00
C ASN A 32 4.20 24.70 -3.00
N THR A 33 5.23 24.35 -3.76
CA THR A 33 5.88 25.23 -4.74
C THR A 33 5.62 24.82 -6.19
N LEU A 34 4.74 23.83 -6.41
CA LEU A 34 4.42 23.31 -7.74
C LEU A 34 3.62 24.34 -8.55
N ASN A 35 3.93 24.35 -9.84
CA ASN A 35 3.25 25.13 -10.85
C ASN A 35 3.34 24.40 -12.20
N GLU A 36 2.70 24.92 -13.24
CA GLU A 36 2.66 24.30 -14.58
C GLU A 36 4.05 24.06 -15.19
N SER A 37 5.05 24.87 -14.85
CA SER A 37 6.40 24.76 -15.45
C SER A 37 7.25 23.68 -14.80
N ASN A 38 6.99 23.26 -13.56
CA ASN A 38 7.82 22.33 -12.81
C ASN A 38 7.12 21.02 -12.42
N VAL A 39 5.79 20.93 -12.52
CA VAL A 39 5.01 19.77 -12.06
C VAL A 39 5.41 18.47 -12.76
N ILE A 40 5.71 18.50 -14.06
CA ILE A 40 6.10 17.29 -14.80
C ILE A 40 7.48 16.81 -14.36
N ILE A 41 8.44 17.72 -14.19
CA ILE A 41 9.79 17.37 -13.69
C ILE A 41 9.68 16.80 -12.28
N PHE A 42 8.91 17.43 -11.42
CA PHE A 42 8.64 16.94 -10.06
C PHE A 42 8.01 15.54 -10.08
N THR A 43 7.00 15.30 -10.92
CA THR A 43 6.33 14.00 -11.04
C THR A 43 7.30 12.90 -11.46
N ASN A 44 8.21 13.17 -12.41
CA ASN A 44 9.26 12.21 -12.78
C ASN A 44 10.19 11.89 -11.61
N ASN A 45 10.61 12.89 -10.81
CA ASN A 45 11.44 12.67 -9.63
C ASN A 45 10.73 11.83 -8.57
N VAL A 46 9.43 12.08 -8.36
CA VAL A 46 8.60 11.29 -7.44
C VAL A 46 8.50 9.86 -7.95
N GLU A 47 8.23 9.64 -9.24
CA GLU A 47 8.14 8.29 -9.82
C GLU A 47 9.42 7.48 -9.57
N GLU A 48 10.60 8.05 -9.83
CA GLU A 48 11.87 7.38 -9.57
C GLU A 48 12.08 7.09 -8.08
N SER A 49 11.73 8.01 -7.22
CA SER A 49 11.80 7.82 -5.76
C SER A 49 10.89 6.68 -5.28
N VAL A 50 9.67 6.60 -5.82
CA VAL A 50 8.71 5.53 -5.52
C VAL A 50 9.20 4.18 -6.03
N LYS A 51 9.82 4.12 -7.24
CA LYS A 51 10.44 2.89 -7.75
C LYS A 51 11.56 2.40 -6.84
N HIS A 52 12.40 3.29 -6.34
CA HIS A 52 13.46 2.93 -5.38
C HIS A 52 12.89 2.42 -4.06
N LEU A 53 11.85 3.06 -3.52
CA LEU A 53 11.16 2.59 -2.32
C LEU A 53 10.51 1.22 -2.53
N ARG A 54 9.89 1.01 -3.70
CA ARG A 54 9.33 -0.29 -4.10
C ARG A 54 10.41 -1.37 -4.14
N ALA A 55 11.53 -1.12 -4.80
CA ALA A 55 12.65 -2.06 -4.86
C ALA A 55 13.19 -2.39 -3.46
N PHE A 56 13.28 -1.41 -2.56
CA PHE A 56 13.66 -1.62 -1.17
C PHE A 56 12.67 -2.53 -0.44
N LYS A 57 11.34 -2.28 -0.55
CA LYS A 57 10.32 -3.14 0.07
C LYS A 57 10.37 -4.58 -0.46
N LEU A 58 10.54 -4.76 -1.77
CA LEU A 58 10.68 -6.10 -2.37
C LEU A 58 11.92 -6.83 -1.86
N SER A 59 13.06 -6.15 -1.72
CA SER A 59 14.27 -6.71 -1.12
C SER A 59 14.07 -7.14 0.33
N ILE A 60 13.28 -6.39 1.12
CA ILE A 60 12.91 -6.78 2.48
C ILE A 60 12.07 -8.06 2.46
N ILE A 61 11.05 -8.14 1.59
CA ILE A 61 10.21 -9.34 1.46
C ILE A 61 11.08 -10.56 1.13
N GLU A 62 11.94 -10.46 0.11
CA GLU A 62 12.83 -11.54 -0.32
C GLU A 62 13.69 -12.05 0.84
N ARG A 63 14.44 -11.16 1.48
CA ARG A 63 15.34 -11.52 2.59
C ARG A 63 14.60 -12.01 3.83
N HIS A 64 13.39 -11.55 4.06
CA HIS A 64 12.56 -12.04 5.16
C HIS A 64 12.05 -13.46 4.89
N LEU A 65 11.65 -13.77 3.65
CA LEU A 65 11.23 -15.10 3.25
C LEU A 65 12.36 -16.12 3.25
N THR A 66 13.60 -15.68 2.98
CA THR A 66 14.82 -16.53 3.02
C THR A 66 15.49 -16.57 4.39
N SER A 67 14.90 -15.94 5.41
CA SER A 67 15.44 -15.85 6.77
C SER A 67 16.79 -15.12 6.87
N GLU A 68 17.13 -14.29 5.89
CA GLU A 68 18.36 -13.49 5.83
C GLU A 68 18.26 -12.17 6.61
N MET A 69 17.06 -11.80 7.04
CA MET A 69 16.81 -10.61 7.85
C MET A 69 15.69 -10.81 8.85
N LYS A 70 15.62 -9.91 9.84
CA LYS A 70 14.59 -9.92 10.90
C LYS A 70 13.80 -8.62 10.93
N ILE A 71 12.49 -8.74 10.81
CA ILE A 71 11.54 -7.64 10.91
C ILE A 71 10.27 -8.12 11.61
N HIS A 72 9.62 -7.24 12.37
CA HIS A 72 8.36 -7.53 13.09
C HIS A 72 7.10 -7.48 12.19
N LEU A 73 7.24 -7.09 10.93
CA LEU A 73 6.15 -7.12 9.95
C LEU A 73 6.17 -8.44 9.19
N THR A 74 4.99 -8.97 8.88
CA THR A 74 4.88 -10.14 8.02
C THR A 74 5.21 -9.79 6.56
N PRO A 75 5.71 -10.75 5.75
CA PRO A 75 5.88 -10.54 4.31
C PRO A 75 4.59 -10.09 3.62
N THR A 76 3.43 -10.64 4.02
CA THR A 76 2.11 -10.26 3.51
C THR A 76 1.82 -8.79 3.76
N PHE A 77 2.09 -8.28 4.98
CA PHE A 77 1.86 -6.88 5.30
C PHE A 77 2.73 -5.95 4.46
N ILE A 78 4.01 -6.29 4.25
CA ILE A 78 4.90 -5.50 3.40
C ILE A 78 4.46 -5.56 1.94
N ASN A 79 3.94 -6.72 1.48
CA ASN A 79 3.41 -6.87 0.12
C ASN A 79 2.17 -6.00 -0.13
N HIS A 80 1.29 -5.81 0.87
CA HIS A 80 0.19 -4.84 0.76
C HIS A 80 0.72 -3.43 0.49
N MET A 81 1.74 -3.01 1.23
CA MET A 81 2.39 -1.71 1.02
C MET A 81 3.07 -1.58 -0.36
N VAL A 82 3.44 -2.70 -1.00
CA VAL A 82 3.93 -2.71 -2.40
C VAL A 82 2.77 -2.50 -3.36
N ASN A 83 1.62 -3.15 -3.14
CA ASN A 83 0.44 -2.97 -3.98
C ASN A 83 -0.03 -1.51 -4.03
N GLU A 84 0.02 -0.80 -2.89
CA GLU A 84 -0.26 0.64 -2.82
C GLU A 84 0.71 1.46 -3.68
N LEU A 85 2.00 1.10 -3.66
CA LEU A 85 2.99 1.79 -4.50
C LEU A 85 2.78 1.50 -6.00
N GLU A 86 2.34 0.31 -6.37
CA GLU A 86 1.98 -0.02 -7.77
C GLU A 86 0.83 0.86 -8.26
N GLU A 87 -0.21 1.04 -7.44
CA GLU A 87 -1.32 1.93 -7.76
C GLU A 87 -0.85 3.39 -7.89
N TYR A 88 0.01 3.83 -6.99
CA TYR A 88 0.58 5.18 -7.06
C TYR A 88 1.45 5.37 -8.30
N LEU A 89 2.28 4.39 -8.66
CA LEU A 89 3.07 4.40 -9.90
C LEU A 89 2.18 4.46 -11.15
N LEU A 90 1.05 3.76 -11.14
CA LEU A 90 0.07 3.82 -12.22
C LEU A 90 -0.45 5.26 -12.39
N ILE A 91 -0.83 5.92 -11.31
CA ILE A 91 -1.28 7.33 -11.32
C ILE A 91 -0.16 8.26 -11.84
N LEU A 92 1.06 8.11 -11.33
CA LEU A 92 2.21 8.90 -11.75
C LEU A 92 2.52 8.74 -13.25
N SER A 93 2.27 7.54 -13.81
CA SER A 93 2.47 7.27 -15.23
C SER A 93 1.62 8.15 -16.17
N TYR A 94 0.46 8.59 -15.71
CA TYR A 94 -0.40 9.56 -16.42
C TYR A 94 0.05 11.00 -16.15
N LEU A 95 0.27 11.34 -14.89
CA LEU A 95 0.63 12.71 -14.48
C LEU A 95 1.93 13.20 -15.13
N LYS A 96 2.95 12.34 -15.26
CA LYS A 96 4.21 12.69 -15.94
C LYS A 96 4.04 12.99 -17.43
N GLN A 97 2.92 12.56 -18.04
CA GLN A 97 2.57 12.88 -19.42
C GLN A 97 1.66 14.12 -19.53
N GLY A 98 1.39 14.80 -18.41
CA GLY A 98 0.43 15.89 -18.34
C GLY A 98 -1.02 15.44 -18.55
N LYS A 99 -1.32 14.15 -18.32
CA LYS A 99 -2.64 13.56 -18.48
C LYS A 99 -3.31 13.35 -17.13
N THR A 100 -4.62 13.55 -17.10
CA THR A 100 -5.44 13.13 -15.95
C THR A 100 -5.52 11.60 -15.93
N PRO A 101 -5.29 10.94 -14.77
CA PRO A 101 -5.53 9.50 -14.63
C PRO A 101 -6.99 9.15 -14.97
N PRO A 102 -7.25 7.98 -15.58
CA PRO A 102 -8.62 7.55 -15.84
C PRO A 102 -9.37 7.32 -14.53
N ILE A 103 -10.70 7.50 -14.57
CA ILE A 103 -11.56 7.05 -13.48
C ILE A 103 -11.69 5.54 -13.59
N PHE A 104 -11.06 4.83 -12.65
CA PHE A 104 -11.18 3.37 -12.59
C PHE A 104 -12.55 2.95 -12.07
N HIS A 105 -12.99 1.76 -12.46
CA HIS A 105 -14.18 1.15 -11.90
C HIS A 105 -14.04 0.97 -10.39
N GLU A 106 -15.10 1.17 -9.62
CA GLU A 106 -15.08 1.09 -8.15
C GLU A 106 -14.48 -0.22 -7.62
N LEU A 107 -14.75 -1.34 -8.29
CA LEU A 107 -14.17 -2.64 -7.93
C LEU A 107 -12.63 -2.67 -8.01
N HIS A 108 -11.99 -1.88 -8.87
CA HIS A 108 -10.54 -1.75 -8.91
C HIS A 108 -9.99 -1.29 -7.54
N HIS A 109 -10.61 -0.26 -6.98
CA HIS A 109 -10.22 0.25 -5.67
C HIS A 109 -10.53 -0.76 -4.55
N HIS A 110 -11.67 -1.44 -4.60
CA HIS A 110 -12.00 -2.47 -3.61
C HIS A 110 -11.02 -3.64 -3.62
N LEU A 111 -10.51 -4.06 -4.78
CA LEU A 111 -9.53 -5.14 -4.88
C LEU A 111 -8.17 -4.78 -4.25
N ILE A 112 -7.84 -3.51 -4.17
CA ILE A 112 -6.61 -3.03 -3.53
C ILE A 112 -6.86 -2.77 -2.04
N TRP A 113 -7.79 -1.88 -1.72
CA TRP A 113 -7.94 -1.33 -0.38
C TRP A 113 -8.60 -2.28 0.64
N LEU A 114 -9.39 -3.27 0.21
CA LEU A 114 -10.00 -4.22 1.15
C LEU A 114 -8.97 -5.21 1.70
N VAL A 115 -8.00 -5.62 0.90
CA VAL A 115 -6.89 -6.47 1.37
C VAL A 115 -6.03 -5.71 2.36
N ASP A 116 -5.72 -4.45 2.05
CA ASP A 116 -4.96 -3.56 2.93
C ASP A 116 -5.70 -3.31 4.26
N ALA A 117 -6.99 -2.96 4.20
CA ALA A 117 -7.82 -2.77 5.39
C ALA A 117 -7.88 -4.02 6.29
N SER A 118 -7.97 -5.23 5.69
CA SER A 118 -7.90 -6.49 6.43
C SER A 118 -6.55 -6.65 7.13
N GLY A 119 -5.44 -6.39 6.42
CA GLY A 119 -4.09 -6.45 6.97
C GLY A 119 -3.89 -5.49 8.14
N HIS A 120 -4.34 -4.25 8.01
CA HIS A 120 -4.27 -3.26 9.09
C HIS A 120 -5.13 -3.65 10.30
N ALA A 121 -6.34 -4.15 10.10
CA ALA A 121 -7.18 -4.64 11.18
C ALA A 121 -6.50 -5.81 11.93
N GLY A 122 -5.89 -6.75 11.21
CA GLY A 122 -5.11 -7.85 11.78
C GLY A 122 -3.91 -7.33 12.60
N ALA A 123 -3.14 -6.41 12.05
CA ALA A 123 -1.98 -5.83 12.73
C ALA A 123 -2.37 -5.07 14.01
N ILE A 124 -3.53 -4.41 14.04
CA ILE A 124 -4.06 -3.80 15.27
C ILE A 124 -4.36 -4.89 16.30
N ASN A 125 -5.04 -5.99 15.90
CA ASN A 125 -5.35 -7.10 16.80
C ASN A 125 -4.09 -7.70 17.44
N ASP A 126 -3.01 -7.84 16.67
CA ASP A 126 -1.77 -8.44 17.14
C ASP A 126 -0.99 -7.54 18.11
N ARG A 127 -1.18 -6.22 18.04
CA ARG A 127 -0.54 -5.24 18.92
C ARG A 127 -1.31 -4.93 20.19
N LEU A 128 -2.60 -5.28 20.27
CA LEU A 128 -3.41 -5.08 21.46
C LEU A 128 -3.00 -6.04 22.57
N ASP A 129 -2.97 -5.56 23.81
CA ASP A 129 -2.71 -6.37 24.99
C ASP A 129 -3.79 -7.45 25.19
N GLY A 130 -3.42 -8.57 25.83
CA GLY A 130 -4.33 -9.68 26.10
C GLY A 130 -5.52 -9.33 26.98
N VAL A 131 -5.47 -8.23 27.76
CA VAL A 131 -6.58 -7.74 28.59
C VAL A 131 -7.59 -6.92 27.79
N GLU A 132 -7.21 -6.42 26.60
CA GLU A 132 -8.07 -5.60 25.73
C GLU A 132 -9.01 -6.44 24.86
N LYS A 133 -9.63 -7.46 25.45
CA LYS A 133 -10.43 -8.48 24.77
C LYS A 133 -11.48 -7.91 23.82
N ARG A 134 -12.21 -6.89 24.27
CA ARG A 134 -13.25 -6.24 23.46
C ARG A 134 -12.71 -5.58 22.20
N LEU A 135 -11.54 -4.94 22.26
CA LEU A 135 -10.89 -4.33 21.12
C LEU A 135 -10.35 -5.39 20.17
N LYS A 136 -9.77 -6.47 20.70
CA LYS A 136 -9.30 -7.62 19.91
C LYS A 136 -10.45 -8.28 19.15
N GLU A 137 -11.58 -8.53 19.80
CA GLU A 137 -12.78 -9.09 19.16
C GLU A 137 -13.30 -8.19 18.04
N LYS A 138 -13.35 -6.88 18.29
CA LYS A 138 -13.76 -5.89 17.27
C LYS A 138 -12.81 -5.86 16.08
N SER A 139 -11.51 -5.84 16.32
CA SER A 139 -10.48 -5.85 15.27
C SER A 139 -10.55 -7.15 14.45
N SER A 140 -10.67 -8.31 15.09
CA SER A 140 -10.86 -9.59 14.43
C SER A 140 -12.14 -9.63 13.56
N THR A 141 -13.22 -9.00 14.03
CA THR A 141 -14.47 -8.87 13.28
C THR A 141 -14.27 -8.03 12.02
N PHE A 142 -13.56 -6.90 12.11
CA PHE A 142 -13.24 -6.07 10.93
C PHE A 142 -12.37 -6.83 9.93
N THR A 143 -11.33 -7.54 10.38
CA THR A 143 -10.50 -8.39 9.51
C THR A 143 -11.37 -9.32 8.67
N LYS A 144 -12.26 -10.10 9.32
CA LYS A 144 -13.17 -11.03 8.64
C LYS A 144 -14.10 -10.34 7.65
N HIS A 145 -14.66 -9.17 8.01
CA HIS A 145 -15.56 -8.44 7.12
C HIS A 145 -14.83 -7.93 5.88
N PHE A 146 -13.62 -7.37 6.01
CA PHE A 146 -12.84 -6.89 4.89
C PHE A 146 -12.43 -8.06 3.97
N GLU A 147 -12.05 -9.22 4.51
CA GLU A 147 -11.79 -10.42 3.73
C GLU A 147 -13.02 -10.88 2.93
N GLN A 148 -14.20 -10.89 3.55
CA GLN A 148 -15.45 -11.25 2.88
C GLN A 148 -15.83 -10.25 1.78
N PHE A 149 -15.66 -8.95 2.04
CA PHE A 149 -15.89 -7.92 1.03
C PHE A 149 -14.88 -8.04 -0.13
N TYR A 150 -13.62 -8.35 0.15
CA TYR A 150 -12.63 -8.63 -0.89
C TYR A 150 -13.04 -9.80 -1.78
N LEU A 151 -13.42 -10.93 -1.20
CA LEU A 151 -13.90 -12.08 -1.96
C LEU A 151 -15.13 -11.73 -2.81
N LYS A 152 -16.03 -10.91 -2.26
CA LYS A 152 -17.19 -10.42 -3.01
C LYS A 152 -16.79 -9.49 -4.16
N ALA A 153 -15.82 -8.63 -3.96
CA ALA A 153 -15.29 -7.76 -5.01
C ALA A 153 -14.63 -8.58 -6.14
N VAL A 154 -13.87 -9.63 -5.81
CA VAL A 154 -13.30 -10.57 -6.79
C VAL A 154 -14.39 -11.24 -7.64
N GLU A 155 -15.46 -11.72 -6.99
CA GLU A 155 -16.61 -12.34 -7.67
C GLU A 155 -17.28 -11.34 -8.63
N LEU A 156 -17.58 -10.13 -8.14
CA LEU A 156 -18.22 -9.08 -8.93
C LEU A 156 -17.34 -8.64 -10.12
N ALA A 157 -16.02 -8.52 -9.92
CA ALA A 157 -15.07 -8.24 -11.00
C ALA A 157 -15.09 -9.35 -12.07
N GLY A 158 -15.27 -10.60 -11.65
CA GLY A 158 -15.49 -11.74 -12.56
C GLY A 158 -16.73 -11.56 -13.44
N TYR A 159 -17.81 -11.02 -12.89
CA TYR A 159 -19.05 -10.78 -13.63
C TYR A 159 -18.94 -9.68 -14.68
N LEU A 160 -18.05 -8.71 -14.54
CA LEU A 160 -17.79 -7.68 -15.56
C LEU A 160 -17.40 -8.26 -16.93
N ARG A 161 -16.85 -9.47 -16.97
CA ARG A 161 -16.51 -10.19 -18.22
C ARG A 161 -17.73 -10.47 -19.09
N THR A 162 -18.93 -10.46 -18.51
CA THR A 162 -20.18 -10.72 -19.25
C THR A 162 -20.77 -9.47 -19.90
N ASN A 163 -20.12 -8.29 -19.77
CA ASN A 163 -20.63 -7.00 -20.20
C ASN A 163 -22.04 -6.66 -19.65
N ILE A 164 -22.41 -7.20 -18.49
CA ILE A 164 -23.65 -6.85 -17.80
C ILE A 164 -23.50 -5.48 -17.14
N HIS A 165 -23.91 -4.43 -17.84
CA HIS A 165 -23.90 -3.05 -17.34
C HIS A 165 -25.01 -2.73 -16.31
N LYS A 166 -25.88 -3.71 -15.99
CA LYS A 166 -27.07 -3.52 -15.15
C LYS A 166 -27.16 -4.47 -13.96
N PHE A 167 -26.03 -4.97 -13.46
CA PHE A 167 -26.05 -5.79 -12.26
C PHE A 167 -26.39 -4.89 -11.04
N PRO A 168 -27.42 -5.21 -10.23
CA PRO A 168 -27.90 -4.32 -9.16
C PRO A 168 -26.84 -3.94 -8.13
N ALA A 169 -25.85 -4.79 -7.86
CA ALA A 169 -24.76 -4.52 -6.94
C ALA A 169 -23.64 -3.64 -7.54
N LEU A 170 -23.75 -3.24 -8.82
CA LEU A 170 -22.81 -2.37 -9.53
C LEU A 170 -23.45 -1.01 -9.89
N LYS A 171 -24.63 -0.73 -9.34
CA LYS A 171 -25.34 0.54 -9.54
C LYS A 171 -25.01 1.53 -8.43
#